data_77d220e554aca69283d6ba5010e0b2a5
#
_entry.id   77d220e554aca69283d6ba5010e0b2a5
#
_cell.length_a   1.000
_cell.length_b   1.000
_cell.length_c   1.000
_cell.angle_alpha   90.00
_cell.angle_beta   90.00
_cell.angle_gamma   90.00
#
_symmetry.space_group_name_H-M   'P 1'
#
loop_
_entity.id
_entity.type
_entity.pdbx_description
1 polymer ?
#
loop_
_entity_poly.entity_id
_entity_poly.type
_entity_poly.pdbx_seq_one_letter_code
_entity_poly.pdbx_strand_id
1 'polypeptide(L)'
;MAIIKGAIMHEDFEGHKGTIEAGDLQWMTAGRGIVHSEMPAAQGTQKGLQLWINLASKYKMIEPRYQEVLSKDIAEAEDDGIKVRVIAGEALGIKSPIYTRTPTMFLDFSLKPGGHLQQPIPNSWNAFVYILEGEGIFGNMISQPSNSHHILLLGPGDGLEAWNKSSKLLRFILVGAEPLGEPLVQFGPFVMNSQEEIDQTIDDFENFANGFEKARHWTSESQIN
;
A
#
# COMPACT_ATOMS: atom_id res chain seq x y z
N MET A 1 4.73 -2.58 -1.55
CA MET A 1 5.43 -1.31 -1.84
C MET A 1 5.17 -0.89 -3.27
N ALA A 2 4.95 0.40 -3.53
CA ALA A 2 4.84 0.97 -4.86
C ALA A 2 5.92 2.04 -5.05
N ILE A 3 6.76 1.93 -6.08
CA ILE A 3 7.87 2.87 -6.31
C ILE A 3 7.40 4.01 -7.21
N ILE A 4 7.62 5.24 -6.77
CA ILE A 4 7.27 6.46 -7.51
C ILE A 4 8.45 6.99 -8.31
N LYS A 5 9.66 6.88 -7.76
CA LYS A 5 10.90 7.36 -8.38
C LYS A 5 12.09 6.53 -7.92
N GLY A 6 13.03 6.25 -8.83
CA GLY A 6 14.23 5.46 -8.55
C GLY A 6 13.93 3.97 -8.55
N ALA A 7 14.70 3.19 -7.81
CA ALA A 7 14.54 1.75 -7.68
C ALA A 7 15.01 1.27 -6.30
N ILE A 8 14.38 0.21 -5.79
CA ILE A 8 14.70 -0.42 -4.51
C ILE A 8 15.05 -1.88 -4.76
N MET A 9 16.21 -2.30 -4.29
CA MET A 9 16.56 -3.72 -4.15
C MET A 9 15.89 -4.28 -2.90
N HIS A 10 15.35 -5.47 -3.01
CA HIS A 10 14.80 -6.20 -1.86
C HIS A 10 15.36 -7.62 -1.81
N GLU A 11 15.48 -8.14 -0.63
CA GLU A 11 15.83 -9.51 -0.34
C GLU A 11 15.26 -9.95 0.99
N ASP A 12 14.99 -11.24 1.14
CA ASP A 12 14.46 -11.80 2.37
C ASP A 12 15.14 -13.13 2.75
N PHE A 13 14.84 -13.61 3.97
CA PHE A 13 15.41 -14.86 4.49
C PHE A 13 14.82 -16.13 3.84
N GLU A 14 13.76 -16.02 3.06
CA GLU A 14 13.22 -17.11 2.24
C GLU A 14 13.95 -17.27 0.90
N GLY A 15 14.81 -16.30 0.55
CA GLY A 15 15.60 -16.30 -0.68
C GLY A 15 14.97 -15.55 -1.84
N HIS A 16 13.88 -14.81 -1.61
CA HIS A 16 13.37 -13.90 -2.62
C HIS A 16 14.27 -12.68 -2.68
N LYS A 17 14.66 -12.31 -3.89
CA LYS A 17 15.37 -11.06 -4.13
C LYS A 17 15.09 -10.52 -5.52
N GLY A 18 15.10 -9.19 -5.61
CA GLY A 18 14.82 -8.51 -6.86
C GLY A 18 15.03 -7.01 -6.77
N THR A 19 14.64 -6.32 -7.84
CA THR A 19 14.62 -4.87 -7.89
C THR A 19 13.24 -4.41 -8.32
N ILE A 20 12.67 -3.47 -7.57
CA ILE A 20 11.39 -2.84 -7.86
C ILE A 20 11.72 -1.46 -8.42
N GLU A 21 11.40 -1.23 -9.69
CA GLU A 21 11.67 0.02 -10.40
C GLU A 21 10.52 1.03 -10.26
N ALA A 22 10.76 2.25 -10.72
CA ALA A 22 9.72 3.28 -10.72
C ALA A 22 8.49 2.85 -11.51
N GLY A 23 7.35 2.87 -10.83
CA GLY A 23 6.07 2.41 -11.36
C GLY A 23 5.73 0.96 -11.07
N ASP A 24 6.70 0.13 -10.69
CA ASP A 24 6.46 -1.25 -10.29
C ASP A 24 5.81 -1.35 -8.91
N LEU A 25 5.23 -2.51 -8.65
CA LEU A 25 4.56 -2.84 -7.40
C LEU A 25 5.04 -4.19 -6.88
N GLN A 26 5.35 -4.25 -5.59
CA GLN A 26 5.43 -5.49 -4.83
C GLN A 26 4.33 -5.51 -3.76
N TRP A 27 3.48 -6.52 -3.82
CA TRP A 27 2.46 -6.80 -2.82
C TRP A 27 2.88 -8.02 -2.01
N MET A 28 3.31 -7.79 -0.77
CA MET A 28 3.75 -8.84 0.15
C MET A 28 2.67 -9.14 1.17
N THR A 29 2.42 -10.41 1.40
CA THR A 29 1.71 -10.92 2.57
C THR A 29 2.76 -11.53 3.49
N ALA A 30 3.06 -10.89 4.62
CA ALA A 30 4.08 -11.36 5.55
C ALA A 30 3.64 -12.64 6.31
N GLY A 31 2.32 -12.80 6.52
CA GLY A 31 1.78 -13.99 7.19
C GLY A 31 2.40 -14.19 8.57
N ARG A 32 2.91 -15.40 8.81
CA ARG A 32 3.56 -15.79 10.08
C ARG A 32 4.88 -15.06 10.36
N GLY A 33 5.37 -14.28 9.41
CA GLY A 33 6.54 -13.42 9.57
C GLY A 33 7.52 -13.51 8.42
N ILE A 34 8.19 -12.41 8.13
CA ILE A 34 9.25 -12.29 7.16
C ILE A 34 10.32 -11.33 7.69
N VAL A 35 11.59 -11.69 7.54
CA VAL A 35 12.71 -10.77 7.74
C VAL A 35 13.25 -10.42 6.37
N HIS A 36 13.25 -9.14 6.04
CA HIS A 36 13.68 -8.65 4.74
C HIS A 36 14.52 -7.38 4.85
N SER A 37 15.21 -7.07 3.77
CA SER A 37 15.97 -5.85 3.58
C SER A 37 15.49 -5.14 2.32
N GLU A 38 15.37 -3.82 2.40
CA GLU A 38 15.03 -2.95 1.29
C GLU A 38 16.07 -1.82 1.20
N MET A 39 16.82 -1.79 0.10
CA MET A 39 17.94 -0.87 -0.08
C MET A 39 17.84 -0.11 -1.40
N PRO A 40 18.30 1.15 -1.48
CA PRO A 40 18.38 1.87 -2.75
C PRO A 40 19.17 1.09 -3.80
N ALA A 41 18.59 0.89 -4.98
CA ALA A 41 19.25 0.18 -6.09
C ALA A 41 20.14 1.09 -6.93
N ALA A 42 20.04 2.42 -6.78
CA ALA A 42 20.78 3.40 -7.56
C ALA A 42 21.08 4.65 -6.73
N GLN A 43 22.01 5.47 -7.25
CA GLN A 43 22.29 6.79 -6.67
C GLN A 43 21.10 7.75 -6.90
N GLY A 44 20.98 8.73 -6.02
CA GLY A 44 19.97 9.78 -6.10
C GLY A 44 18.73 9.51 -5.22
N THR A 45 17.68 10.27 -5.47
CA THR A 45 16.48 10.22 -4.65
C THR A 45 15.61 9.01 -5.01
N GLN A 46 15.35 8.16 -4.03
CA GLN A 46 14.35 7.10 -4.10
C GLN A 46 13.06 7.58 -3.44
N LYS A 47 11.91 7.34 -4.08
CA LYS A 47 10.58 7.63 -3.52
C LYS A 47 9.66 6.43 -3.74
N GLY A 48 8.99 6.02 -2.68
CA GLY A 48 8.00 4.94 -2.73
C GLY A 48 6.92 5.15 -1.69
N LEU A 49 5.87 4.36 -1.80
CA LEU A 49 4.80 4.24 -0.81
C LEU A 49 4.81 2.82 -0.27
N GLN A 50 4.86 2.69 1.05
CA GLN A 50 4.69 1.42 1.73
C GLN A 50 3.37 1.47 2.51
N LEU A 51 2.42 0.65 2.10
CA LEU A 51 1.12 0.51 2.76
C LEU A 51 1.12 -0.78 3.58
N TRP A 52 0.75 -0.67 4.86
CA TRP A 52 0.53 -1.81 5.73
C TRP A 52 -0.96 -2.05 5.89
N ILE A 53 -1.38 -3.29 5.67
CA ILE A 53 -2.77 -3.73 5.78
C ILE A 53 -2.81 -4.90 6.74
N ASN A 54 -3.63 -4.79 7.80
CA ASN A 54 -3.80 -5.87 8.75
C ASN A 54 -4.52 -7.07 8.13
N LEU A 55 -4.11 -8.27 8.50
CA LEU A 55 -4.77 -9.52 8.14
C LEU A 55 -5.78 -9.93 9.21
N ALA A 56 -6.90 -10.51 8.77
CA ALA A 56 -7.81 -11.19 9.69
C ALA A 56 -7.07 -12.33 10.41
N SER A 57 -7.48 -12.63 11.66
CA SER A 57 -6.83 -13.62 12.53
C SER A 57 -6.55 -14.95 11.83
N LYS A 58 -7.53 -15.44 11.06
CA LYS A 58 -7.41 -16.69 10.27
C LYS A 58 -6.31 -16.68 9.20
N TYR A 59 -5.75 -15.52 8.87
CA TYR A 59 -4.71 -15.36 7.85
C TYR A 59 -3.37 -14.87 8.41
N LYS A 60 -3.26 -14.61 9.72
CA LYS A 60 -2.03 -14.10 10.31
C LYS A 60 -0.88 -15.09 10.23
N MET A 61 -1.17 -16.37 10.45
CA MET A 61 -0.16 -17.43 10.51
C MET A 61 -0.01 -18.24 9.21
N ILE A 62 -0.43 -17.68 8.08
CA ILE A 62 -0.20 -18.33 6.77
C ILE A 62 1.25 -18.12 6.29
N GLU A 63 1.65 -18.92 5.31
CA GLU A 63 2.95 -18.76 4.65
C GLU A 63 3.09 -17.37 3.99
N PRO A 64 4.27 -16.75 4.07
CA PRO A 64 4.57 -15.53 3.33
C PRO A 64 4.34 -15.70 1.82
N ARG A 65 3.91 -14.63 1.16
CA ARG A 65 3.64 -14.65 -0.28
C ARG A 65 3.88 -13.28 -0.90
N TYR A 66 4.43 -13.28 -2.12
CA TYR A 66 4.62 -12.10 -2.95
C TYR A 66 3.77 -12.13 -4.20
N GLN A 67 3.35 -10.95 -4.65
CA GLN A 67 2.79 -10.69 -5.96
C GLN A 67 3.53 -9.46 -6.49
N GLU A 68 4.33 -9.65 -7.53
CA GLU A 68 5.08 -8.58 -8.17
C GLU A 68 4.42 -8.24 -9.51
N VAL A 69 4.19 -6.95 -9.73
CA VAL A 69 3.55 -6.47 -10.96
C VAL A 69 4.41 -5.35 -11.53
N LEU A 70 4.87 -5.56 -12.75
CA LEU A 70 5.63 -4.53 -13.46
C LEU A 70 4.73 -3.35 -13.84
N SER A 71 5.31 -2.19 -13.94
CA SER A 71 4.59 -0.95 -14.27
C SER A 71 3.68 -1.07 -15.50
N LYS A 72 4.16 -1.79 -16.53
CA LYS A 72 3.42 -2.04 -17.78
C LYS A 72 2.21 -2.96 -17.63
N ASP A 73 2.18 -3.77 -16.57
CA ASP A 73 1.14 -4.78 -16.32
C ASP A 73 0.12 -4.29 -15.26
N ILE A 74 0.34 -3.10 -14.67
CA ILE A 74 -0.63 -2.48 -13.78
C ILE A 74 -1.81 -1.98 -14.61
N ALA A 75 -3.02 -2.34 -14.19
CA ALA A 75 -4.24 -1.90 -14.86
C ALA A 75 -4.38 -0.37 -14.79
N GLU A 76 -4.57 0.26 -15.94
CA GLU A 76 -4.74 1.71 -16.06
C GLU A 76 -6.00 2.05 -16.86
N ALA A 77 -6.68 3.12 -16.46
CA ALA A 77 -7.77 3.72 -17.24
C ALA A 77 -7.60 5.23 -17.30
N GLU A 78 -8.10 5.83 -18.40
CA GLU A 78 -8.17 7.28 -18.56
C GLU A 78 -9.55 7.64 -19.12
N ASP A 79 -10.20 8.62 -18.49
CA ASP A 79 -11.50 9.16 -18.90
C ASP A 79 -11.58 10.63 -18.50
N ASP A 80 -12.01 11.49 -19.41
CA ASP A 80 -12.27 12.93 -19.23
C ASP A 80 -11.20 13.68 -18.39
N GLY A 81 -9.92 13.44 -18.71
CA GLY A 81 -8.80 14.09 -18.03
C GLY A 81 -8.44 13.49 -16.66
N ILE A 82 -9.07 12.39 -16.29
CA ILE A 82 -8.76 11.58 -15.11
C ILE A 82 -8.00 10.36 -15.58
N LYS A 83 -6.82 10.12 -15.02
CA LYS A 83 -6.08 8.87 -15.17
C LYS A 83 -6.01 8.17 -13.83
N VAL A 84 -6.21 6.85 -13.82
CA VAL A 84 -6.03 6.01 -12.63
C VAL A 84 -5.13 4.81 -12.95
N ARG A 85 -4.24 4.49 -12.01
CA ARG A 85 -3.55 3.21 -11.91
C ARG A 85 -4.19 2.42 -10.79
N VAL A 86 -4.75 1.26 -11.12
CA VAL A 86 -5.50 0.42 -10.19
C VAL A 86 -4.55 -0.61 -9.58
N ILE A 87 -3.93 -0.24 -8.45
CA ILE A 87 -2.97 -1.09 -7.73
C ILE A 87 -3.70 -2.24 -7.04
N ALA A 88 -4.81 -1.93 -6.36
CA ALA A 88 -5.74 -2.92 -5.81
C ALA A 88 -7.17 -2.40 -5.90
N GLY A 89 -8.16 -3.27 -6.04
CA GLY A 89 -9.57 -2.92 -6.15
C GLY A 89 -9.98 -2.59 -7.58
N GLU A 90 -10.89 -1.62 -7.73
CA GLU A 90 -11.52 -1.27 -9.01
C GLU A 90 -11.75 0.25 -9.12
N ALA A 91 -11.55 0.82 -10.31
CA ALA A 91 -11.87 2.20 -10.65
C ALA A 91 -12.13 2.33 -12.15
N LEU A 92 -13.02 3.23 -12.57
CA LEU A 92 -13.37 3.49 -13.97
C LEU A 92 -13.63 2.20 -14.80
N GLY A 93 -14.28 1.21 -14.18
CA GLY A 93 -14.60 -0.08 -14.82
C GLY A 93 -13.41 -1.04 -15.00
N ILE A 94 -12.23 -0.68 -14.51
CA ILE A 94 -11.02 -1.51 -14.58
C ILE A 94 -10.71 -2.08 -13.21
N LYS A 95 -10.32 -3.37 -13.18
CA LYS A 95 -9.99 -4.10 -11.95
C LYS A 95 -8.52 -4.49 -11.92
N SER A 96 -7.91 -4.37 -10.74
CA SER A 96 -6.54 -4.84 -10.49
C SER A 96 -6.42 -6.35 -10.60
N PRO A 97 -5.30 -6.88 -11.12
CA PRO A 97 -4.99 -8.31 -11.06
C PRO A 97 -4.53 -8.76 -9.66
N ILE A 98 -4.19 -7.84 -8.76
CA ILE A 98 -3.70 -8.16 -7.41
C ILE A 98 -4.82 -8.76 -6.56
N TYR A 99 -4.54 -9.94 -6.01
CA TYR A 99 -5.42 -10.56 -5.02
C TYR A 99 -5.11 -10.00 -3.62
N THR A 100 -6.12 -9.44 -2.98
CA THR A 100 -6.05 -8.94 -1.60
C THR A 100 -6.84 -9.85 -0.66
N ARG A 101 -6.24 -10.25 0.48
CA ARG A 101 -6.94 -11.08 1.48
C ARG A 101 -7.95 -10.29 2.28
N THR A 102 -7.63 -9.06 2.64
CA THR A 102 -8.58 -8.08 3.13
C THR A 102 -9.08 -7.28 1.92
N PRO A 103 -10.38 -7.18 1.68
CA PRO A 103 -10.90 -6.35 0.60
C PRO A 103 -10.32 -4.93 0.69
N THR A 104 -9.60 -4.51 -0.33
CA THR A 104 -8.81 -3.28 -0.32
C THR A 104 -8.87 -2.58 -1.66
N MET A 105 -8.92 -1.28 -1.60
CA MET A 105 -8.75 -0.36 -2.71
C MET A 105 -7.44 0.42 -2.51
N PHE A 106 -6.60 0.44 -3.53
CA PHE A 106 -5.38 1.26 -3.59
C PHE A 106 -5.26 1.80 -5.01
N LEU A 107 -5.62 3.07 -5.18
CA LEU A 107 -5.79 3.73 -6.47
C LEU A 107 -4.90 4.97 -6.54
N ASP A 108 -4.12 5.10 -7.61
CA ASP A 108 -3.26 6.26 -7.89
C ASP A 108 -3.92 7.10 -8.99
N PHE A 109 -4.59 8.17 -8.58
CA PHE A 109 -5.29 9.08 -9.46
C PHE A 109 -4.42 10.27 -9.88
N SER A 110 -4.56 10.65 -11.14
CA SER A 110 -4.04 11.90 -11.70
C SER A 110 -5.16 12.65 -12.42
N LEU A 111 -5.47 13.87 -11.97
CA LEU A 111 -6.50 14.71 -12.53
C LEU A 111 -5.87 15.92 -13.22
N LYS A 112 -6.15 16.11 -14.51
CA LYS A 112 -5.80 17.32 -15.27
C LYS A 112 -6.55 18.55 -14.73
N PRO A 113 -6.11 19.77 -15.00
CA PRO A 113 -6.88 20.97 -14.69
C PRO A 113 -8.32 20.88 -15.18
N GLY A 114 -9.29 21.17 -14.32
CA GLY A 114 -10.72 21.04 -14.58
C GLY A 114 -11.31 19.65 -14.34
N GLY A 115 -10.49 18.62 -14.08
CA GLY A 115 -10.97 17.25 -13.84
C GLY A 115 -11.85 17.14 -12.59
N HIS A 116 -12.89 16.31 -12.68
CA HIS A 116 -13.82 15.99 -11.61
C HIS A 116 -13.98 14.48 -11.51
N LEU A 117 -13.54 13.91 -10.42
CA LEU A 117 -13.63 12.48 -10.13
C LEU A 117 -14.82 12.18 -9.22
N GLN A 118 -15.52 11.08 -9.52
CA GLN A 118 -16.45 10.42 -8.62
C GLN A 118 -16.02 8.95 -8.51
N GLN A 119 -15.55 8.54 -7.34
CA GLN A 119 -15.12 7.18 -7.07
C GLN A 119 -15.99 6.54 -5.99
N PRO A 120 -16.74 5.49 -6.31
CA PRO A 120 -17.49 4.73 -5.31
C PRO A 120 -16.57 4.06 -4.30
N ILE A 121 -16.97 4.08 -3.03
CA ILE A 121 -16.32 3.38 -1.92
C ILE A 121 -17.43 2.70 -1.11
N PRO A 122 -17.34 1.41 -0.76
CA PRO A 122 -18.35 0.77 0.08
C PRO A 122 -18.54 1.50 1.42
N ASN A 123 -19.78 1.75 1.82
CA ASN A 123 -20.14 2.55 3.00
C ASN A 123 -19.49 2.07 4.31
N SER A 124 -19.19 0.76 4.41
CA SER A 124 -18.60 0.17 5.60
C SER A 124 -17.06 0.28 5.65
N TRP A 125 -16.43 0.77 4.58
CA TRP A 125 -14.98 0.82 4.50
C TRP A 125 -14.41 2.07 5.18
N ASN A 126 -13.25 1.89 5.81
CA ASN A 126 -12.41 3.01 6.18
C ASN A 126 -11.59 3.45 4.97
N ALA A 127 -11.48 4.75 4.73
CA ALA A 127 -10.72 5.25 3.60
C ALA A 127 -10.00 6.56 3.91
N PHE A 128 -8.93 6.82 3.17
CA PHE A 128 -8.20 8.08 3.21
C PHE A 128 -7.62 8.44 1.85
N VAL A 129 -7.35 9.71 1.66
CA VAL A 129 -6.59 10.25 0.53
C VAL A 129 -5.23 10.72 1.01
N TYR A 130 -4.17 10.45 0.24
CA TYR A 130 -2.85 11.08 0.39
C TYR A 130 -2.48 11.83 -0.88
N ILE A 131 -2.30 13.15 -0.78
CA ILE A 131 -2.01 14.01 -1.93
C ILE A 131 -0.50 13.99 -2.20
N LEU A 132 -0.12 13.48 -3.37
CA LEU A 132 1.28 13.38 -3.82
C LEU A 132 1.77 14.67 -4.47
N GLU A 133 0.91 15.30 -5.30
CA GLU A 133 1.29 16.46 -6.12
C GLU A 133 0.09 17.37 -6.37
N GLY A 134 0.35 18.66 -6.42
CA GLY A 134 -0.66 19.68 -6.68
C GLY A 134 -1.57 19.99 -5.50
N GLU A 135 -2.75 20.49 -5.82
CA GLU A 135 -3.81 20.81 -4.86
C GLU A 135 -5.17 20.38 -5.41
N GLY A 136 -6.08 19.99 -4.54
CA GLY A 136 -7.42 19.56 -4.93
C GLY A 136 -8.47 19.82 -3.86
N ILE A 137 -9.73 19.85 -4.29
CA ILE A 137 -10.90 19.94 -3.42
C ILE A 137 -11.49 18.54 -3.29
N PHE A 138 -11.81 18.11 -2.08
CA PHE A 138 -12.29 16.77 -1.78
C PHE A 138 -13.58 16.80 -0.96
N GLY A 139 -14.51 15.91 -1.29
CA GLY A 139 -15.79 15.71 -0.62
C GLY A 139 -16.85 16.74 -1.01
N ASN A 140 -16.64 18.02 -0.76
CA ASN A 140 -17.60 19.07 -1.12
C ASN A 140 -16.90 20.16 -1.96
N MET A 141 -17.50 20.51 -3.10
CA MET A 141 -16.95 21.48 -4.07
C MET A 141 -16.69 22.89 -3.50
N ILE A 142 -17.30 23.25 -2.38
CA ILE A 142 -17.08 24.53 -1.69
C ILE A 142 -16.03 24.45 -0.56
N SER A 143 -15.46 23.27 -0.31
CA SER A 143 -14.39 23.09 0.66
C SER A 143 -13.12 23.81 0.22
N GLN A 144 -12.26 24.12 1.18
CA GLN A 144 -10.94 24.67 0.88
C GLN A 144 -10.07 23.63 0.18
N PRO A 145 -9.25 24.02 -0.79
CA PRO A 145 -8.29 23.11 -1.40
C PRO A 145 -7.29 22.56 -0.39
N SER A 146 -6.94 21.30 -0.55
CA SER A 146 -5.88 20.63 0.20
C SER A 146 -4.66 20.43 -0.70
N ASN A 147 -3.48 20.68 -0.16
CA ASN A 147 -2.21 20.65 -0.88
C ASN A 147 -1.51 19.30 -0.79
N SER A 148 -0.46 19.12 -1.60
CA SER A 148 0.43 17.96 -1.52
C SER A 148 0.94 17.72 -0.09
N HIS A 149 1.20 16.43 0.20
CA HIS A 149 1.67 15.91 1.50
C HIS A 149 0.66 16.01 2.65
N HIS A 150 -0.62 16.20 2.35
CA HIS A 150 -1.71 16.07 3.31
C HIS A 150 -2.39 14.71 3.21
N ILE A 151 -2.79 14.17 4.35
CA ILE A 151 -3.69 13.04 4.49
C ILE A 151 -5.08 13.56 4.83
N LEU A 152 -6.09 13.09 4.10
CA LEU A 152 -7.50 13.40 4.35
C LEU A 152 -8.20 12.10 4.75
N LEU A 153 -8.61 12.01 6.02
CA LEU A 153 -9.44 10.90 6.49
C LEU A 153 -10.86 11.12 6.00
N LEU A 154 -11.42 10.12 5.36
CA LEU A 154 -12.79 10.19 4.86
C LEU A 154 -13.77 9.79 5.96
N GLY A 155 -14.86 10.55 6.08
CA GLY A 155 -15.98 10.21 6.94
C GLY A 155 -16.89 9.14 6.32
N PRO A 156 -17.97 8.75 7.03
CA PRO A 156 -18.97 7.84 6.49
C PRO A 156 -19.58 8.37 5.19
N GLY A 157 -19.73 7.49 4.20
CA GLY A 157 -20.27 7.83 2.89
C GLY A 157 -20.14 6.66 1.92
N ASP A 158 -20.56 6.83 0.69
CA ASP A 158 -20.61 5.84 -0.37
C ASP A 158 -19.57 6.11 -1.48
N GLY A 159 -18.72 7.12 -1.31
CA GLY A 159 -17.72 7.46 -2.31
C GLY A 159 -16.89 8.71 -1.98
N LEU A 160 -16.00 9.02 -2.90
CA LEU A 160 -15.18 10.22 -2.89
C LEU A 160 -15.51 11.05 -4.13
N GLU A 161 -15.79 12.34 -3.92
CA GLU A 161 -15.71 13.34 -4.98
C GLU A 161 -14.43 14.16 -4.84
N ALA A 162 -13.75 14.42 -5.97
CA ALA A 162 -12.54 15.23 -6.01
C ALA A 162 -12.51 16.13 -7.27
N TRP A 163 -12.10 17.39 -7.09
CA TRP A 163 -11.98 18.37 -8.17
C TRP A 163 -10.58 18.96 -8.21
N ASN A 164 -10.03 19.05 -9.42
CA ASN A 164 -8.85 19.85 -9.70
C ASN A 164 -9.25 21.20 -10.31
N LYS A 165 -9.36 22.24 -9.50
CA LYS A 165 -9.63 23.62 -9.96
C LYS A 165 -8.35 24.44 -10.17
N SER A 166 -7.18 23.83 -9.97
CA SER A 166 -5.89 24.48 -10.18
C SER A 166 -5.46 24.42 -11.64
N SER A 167 -4.40 25.13 -11.99
CA SER A 167 -3.79 25.08 -13.32
C SER A 167 -2.72 23.99 -13.48
N LYS A 168 -2.48 23.18 -12.43
CA LYS A 168 -1.48 22.11 -12.40
C LYS A 168 -2.13 20.75 -12.27
N LEU A 169 -1.36 19.71 -12.52
CA LEU A 169 -1.80 18.34 -12.25
C LEU A 169 -2.06 18.15 -10.75
N LEU A 170 -3.17 17.50 -10.42
CA LEU A 170 -3.42 16.95 -9.09
C LEU A 170 -3.16 15.45 -9.15
N ARG A 171 -2.25 14.92 -8.29
CA ARG A 171 -2.04 13.50 -8.12
C ARG A 171 -2.22 13.09 -6.67
N PHE A 172 -3.00 12.06 -6.43
CA PHE A 172 -3.25 11.54 -5.08
C PHE A 172 -3.50 10.03 -5.09
N ILE A 173 -3.26 9.44 -3.93
CA ILE A 173 -3.59 8.06 -3.64
C ILE A 173 -4.90 8.03 -2.87
N LEU A 174 -5.82 7.17 -3.28
CA LEU A 174 -6.98 6.77 -2.50
C LEU A 174 -6.75 5.36 -1.99
N VAL A 175 -6.81 5.19 -0.66
CA VAL A 175 -6.79 3.89 0.01
C VAL A 175 -8.10 3.70 0.74
N GLY A 176 -8.71 2.54 0.55
CA GLY A 176 -9.89 2.11 1.29
C GLY A 176 -9.82 0.62 1.58
N ALA A 177 -10.34 0.20 2.74
CA ALA A 177 -10.38 -1.22 3.09
C ALA A 177 -11.55 -1.54 4.02
N GLU A 178 -12.01 -2.79 3.93
CA GLU A 178 -13.00 -3.33 4.85
C GLU A 178 -12.40 -3.44 6.27
N PRO A 179 -13.07 -2.87 7.31
CA PRO A 179 -12.66 -3.06 8.68
C PRO A 179 -12.74 -4.53 9.09
N LEU A 180 -11.71 -5.05 9.74
CA LEU A 180 -11.71 -6.46 10.20
C LEU A 180 -12.66 -6.71 11.37
N GLY A 181 -12.92 -5.69 12.21
CA GLY A 181 -13.75 -5.85 13.41
C GLY A 181 -13.17 -6.78 14.47
N GLU A 182 -11.87 -7.04 14.41
CA GLU A 182 -11.14 -7.91 15.33
C GLU A 182 -10.27 -7.10 16.29
N PRO A 183 -9.97 -7.61 17.50
CA PRO A 183 -8.98 -7.01 18.38
C PRO A 183 -7.62 -6.85 17.67
N LEU A 184 -6.87 -5.83 18.06
CA LEU A 184 -5.54 -5.56 17.51
C LEU A 184 -4.58 -5.22 18.65
N VAL A 185 -3.47 -5.97 18.71
CA VAL A 185 -2.32 -5.67 19.56
C VAL A 185 -1.10 -5.58 18.67
N GLN A 186 -0.31 -4.53 18.86
CA GLN A 186 0.89 -4.29 18.07
C GLN A 186 2.10 -4.08 18.97
N PHE A 187 3.21 -4.75 18.63
CA PHE A 187 4.51 -4.51 19.23
C PHE A 187 5.59 -4.49 18.13
N GLY A 188 6.20 -3.33 17.94
CA GLY A 188 7.15 -3.13 16.83
C GLY A 188 6.51 -3.46 15.48
N PRO A 189 7.10 -4.38 14.68
CA PRO A 189 6.55 -4.80 13.40
C PRO A 189 5.45 -5.88 13.52
N PHE A 190 5.25 -6.46 14.71
CA PHE A 190 4.32 -7.56 14.92
C PHE A 190 2.92 -7.04 15.21
N VAL A 191 1.91 -7.64 14.57
CA VAL A 191 0.49 -7.30 14.75
C VAL A 191 -0.30 -8.59 14.91
N MET A 192 -0.88 -8.78 16.10
CA MET A 192 -1.67 -9.96 16.47
C MET A 192 -3.02 -9.56 17.05
N ASN A 193 -3.81 -10.50 17.53
CA ASN A 193 -5.12 -10.23 18.09
C ASN A 193 -5.13 -10.17 19.64
N SER A 194 -4.11 -10.72 20.30
CA SER A 194 -3.96 -10.67 21.76
C SER A 194 -2.51 -10.42 22.20
N GLN A 195 -2.32 -10.07 23.48
CA GLN A 195 -0.98 -9.89 24.05
C GLN A 195 -0.24 -11.23 24.12
N GLU A 196 -0.92 -12.31 24.42
CA GLU A 196 -0.33 -13.65 24.47
C GLU A 196 0.23 -14.06 23.12
N GLU A 197 -0.47 -13.73 22.02
CA GLU A 197 0.01 -13.99 20.67
C GLU A 197 1.23 -13.12 20.31
N ILE A 198 1.31 -11.88 20.80
CA ILE A 198 2.51 -11.03 20.65
C ILE A 198 3.69 -11.61 21.41
N ASP A 199 3.48 -12.02 22.68
CA ASP A 199 4.53 -12.61 23.51
C ASP A 199 5.07 -13.89 22.88
N GLN A 200 4.21 -14.74 22.34
CA GLN A 200 4.60 -15.93 21.58
C GLN A 200 5.38 -15.57 20.31
N THR A 201 4.94 -14.53 19.57
CA THR A 201 5.62 -14.09 18.34
C THR A 201 7.04 -13.59 18.64
N ILE A 202 7.24 -12.88 19.76
CA ILE A 202 8.56 -12.43 20.21
C ILE A 202 9.44 -13.64 20.55
N ASP A 203 8.91 -14.60 21.30
CA ASP A 203 9.62 -15.83 21.64
C ASP A 203 10.03 -16.62 20.40
N ASP A 204 9.11 -16.80 19.46
CA ASP A 204 9.38 -17.45 18.16
C ASP A 204 10.47 -16.76 17.37
N PHE A 205 10.44 -15.42 17.31
CA PHE A 205 11.45 -14.63 16.61
C PHE A 205 12.83 -14.72 17.28
N GLU A 206 12.90 -14.59 18.60
CA GLU A 206 14.16 -14.65 19.36
C GLU A 206 14.80 -16.05 19.35
N ASN A 207 13.96 -17.09 19.33
CA ASN A 207 14.41 -18.49 19.31
C ASN A 207 14.52 -19.09 17.90
N PHE A 208 14.21 -18.31 16.85
CA PHE A 208 14.20 -18.76 15.46
C PHE A 208 13.30 -19.98 15.24
N ALA A 209 12.05 -19.89 15.67
CA ALA A 209 11.05 -20.96 15.62
C ALA A 209 9.82 -20.52 14.81
N ASN A 210 8.93 -21.47 14.50
CA ASN A 210 7.59 -21.26 13.93
C ASN A 210 7.52 -20.32 12.72
N GLY A 211 8.52 -20.42 11.82
CA GLY A 211 8.60 -19.64 10.59
C GLY A 211 9.82 -18.71 10.52
N PHE A 212 10.58 -18.57 11.62
CA PHE A 212 11.79 -17.76 11.67
C PHE A 212 13.09 -18.59 11.62
N GLU A 213 13.04 -19.89 11.35
CA GLU A 213 14.19 -20.81 11.40
C GLU A 213 15.31 -20.35 10.45
N LYS A 214 14.97 -19.85 9.28
CA LYS A 214 15.93 -19.35 8.30
C LYS A 214 16.56 -18.00 8.68
N ALA A 215 15.89 -17.22 9.54
CA ALA A 215 16.38 -15.92 9.99
C ALA A 215 17.70 -16.04 10.82
N ARG A 216 17.92 -17.21 11.47
CA ARG A 216 19.10 -17.44 12.32
C ARG A 216 20.44 -17.14 11.66
N HIS A 217 20.57 -17.45 10.39
CA HIS A 217 21.83 -17.34 9.63
C HIS A 217 21.71 -16.38 8.46
N TRP A 218 20.58 -15.71 8.33
CA TRP A 218 20.36 -14.78 7.23
C TRP A 218 20.97 -13.41 7.55
N THR A 219 21.68 -12.88 6.59
CA THR A 219 22.21 -11.52 6.61
C THR A 219 22.03 -10.94 5.22
N SER A 220 21.56 -9.71 5.13
CA SER A 220 21.41 -9.03 3.85
C SER A 220 22.73 -8.90 3.12
N GLU A 221 22.79 -9.28 1.85
CA GLU A 221 23.98 -9.11 1.00
C GLU A 221 24.36 -7.62 0.87
N SER A 222 23.38 -6.72 0.96
CA SER A 222 23.60 -5.27 0.88
C SER A 222 24.24 -4.67 2.13
N GLN A 223 24.34 -5.41 3.25
CA GLN A 223 25.07 -5.00 4.45
C GLN A 223 26.57 -5.32 4.39
N ILE A 224 27.01 -6.08 3.39
CA ILE A 224 28.39 -6.58 3.28
C ILE A 224 29.29 -5.63 2.46
N ASN A 225 28.75 -4.54 1.88
CA ASN A 225 29.48 -3.58 1.05
C ASN A 225 29.61 -2.21 1.70
#